data_834ffeea08e43a88e7aa77856cdd721c
#
_entry.id   834ffeea08e43a88e7aa77856cdd721c
#
_cell.length_a   1.000
_cell.length_b   1.000
_cell.length_c   1.000
_cell.angle_alpha   90.00
_cell.angle_beta   90.00
_cell.angle_gamma   90.00
#
_symmetry.space_group_name_H-M   'P 1'
#
loop_
_entity.id
_entity.type
_entity.pdbx_description
1 polymer ?
#
loop_
_entity_poly.entity_id
_entity_poly.type
_entity_poly.pdbx_seq_one_letter_code
_entity_poly.pdbx_strand_id
1 'polypeptide(L)'
;MSDALVIIPTYNEKENIEVIIRATFKQKKEFDILVVDDNSPDMTWKIVENLILEFPNRLFLEKRQGKNGLGTAYIHGFKWGLAKKYDYIIEMDADFSHNPEDLIHLYSACKNEGSDVSVGSRYVNNKVNVVNWDVKRLLLSYFASKY
;
A
#
# COMPACT_ATOMS: atom_id res chain seq x y z
N MET A 1 0.07 13.90 -12.81
CA MET A 1 -0.81 13.03 -12.02
C MET A 1 -0.77 11.67 -12.66
N SER A 2 -0.46 10.64 -11.90
CA SER A 2 -0.39 9.25 -12.39
C SER A 2 -1.79 8.75 -12.75
N ASP A 3 -1.88 7.68 -13.57
CA ASP A 3 -3.11 6.93 -13.77
C ASP A 3 -3.37 5.89 -12.66
N ALA A 4 -2.37 5.68 -11.77
CA ALA A 4 -2.40 4.69 -10.71
C ALA A 4 -2.16 5.30 -9.33
N LEU A 5 -3.03 4.96 -8.38
CA LEU A 5 -2.98 5.36 -6.98
C LEU A 5 -2.63 4.16 -6.10
N VAL A 6 -1.68 4.33 -5.19
CA VAL A 6 -1.39 3.37 -4.11
C VAL A 6 -2.01 3.89 -2.82
N ILE A 7 -2.89 3.11 -2.19
CA ILE A 7 -3.51 3.44 -0.90
C ILE A 7 -2.72 2.72 0.19
N ILE A 8 -2.27 3.49 1.18
CA ILE A 8 -1.50 2.99 2.34
C ILE A 8 -2.25 3.39 3.62
N PRO A 9 -3.02 2.47 4.23
CA PRO A 9 -3.62 2.70 5.53
C PRO A 9 -2.56 2.71 6.63
N THR A 10 -2.69 3.61 7.61
CA THR A 10 -1.74 3.71 8.73
C THR A 10 -2.43 3.84 10.08
N TYR A 11 -1.84 3.17 11.07
CA TYR A 11 -2.10 3.37 12.50
C TYR A 11 -0.87 2.95 13.31
N ASN A 12 -0.10 3.93 13.82
CA ASN A 12 1.17 3.74 14.51
C ASN A 12 2.27 3.11 13.63
N GLU A 13 2.49 3.70 12.45
CA GLU A 13 3.50 3.27 11.48
C GLU A 13 4.68 4.27 11.34
N LYS A 14 4.97 5.01 12.41
CA LYS A 14 5.99 6.07 12.43
C LYS A 14 7.35 5.61 11.91
N GLU A 15 7.76 4.38 12.23
CA GLU A 15 9.06 3.83 11.86
C GLU A 15 9.14 3.42 10.39
N ASN A 16 8.00 3.10 9.78
CA ASN A 16 7.91 2.49 8.45
C ASN A 16 7.48 3.49 7.36
N ILE A 17 6.60 4.44 7.71
CA ILE A 17 5.85 5.23 6.72
C ILE A 17 6.73 6.01 5.74
N GLU A 18 7.78 6.66 6.21
CA GLU A 18 8.68 7.41 5.33
C GLU A 18 9.41 6.48 4.36
N VAL A 19 9.91 5.36 4.88
CA VAL A 19 10.70 4.40 4.08
C VAL A 19 9.86 3.78 2.98
N ILE A 20 8.61 3.39 3.28
CA ILE A 20 7.72 2.77 2.28
C ILE A 20 7.26 3.77 1.22
N ILE A 21 6.96 5.02 1.59
CA ILE A 21 6.64 6.10 0.65
C ILE A 21 7.79 6.33 -0.31
N ARG A 22 9.03 6.48 0.20
CA ARG A 22 10.21 6.69 -0.63
C ARG A 22 10.51 5.48 -1.53
N ALA A 23 10.33 4.25 -1.02
CA ALA A 23 10.49 3.03 -1.81
C ALA A 23 9.48 2.94 -2.95
N THR A 24 8.23 3.34 -2.71
CA THR A 24 7.18 3.38 -3.73
C THR A 24 7.48 4.43 -4.81
N PHE A 25 7.95 5.62 -4.44
CA PHE A 25 8.31 6.66 -5.41
C PHE A 25 9.57 6.35 -6.22
N LYS A 26 10.44 5.43 -5.76
CA LYS A 26 11.62 4.97 -6.51
C LYS A 26 11.28 3.99 -7.63
N GLN A 27 10.04 3.49 -7.70
CA GLN A 27 9.65 2.55 -8.74
C GLN A 27 9.71 3.20 -10.13
N LYS A 28 10.03 2.39 -11.16
CA LYS A 28 10.12 2.88 -12.56
C LYS A 28 8.81 3.47 -13.07
N LYS A 29 7.68 2.88 -12.67
CA LYS A 29 6.34 3.44 -12.91
C LYS A 29 6.07 4.52 -11.87
N GLU A 30 5.67 5.69 -12.31
CA GLU A 30 5.19 6.74 -11.42
C GLU A 30 3.83 6.36 -10.84
N PHE A 31 3.78 6.24 -9.52
CA PHE A 31 2.56 6.08 -8.74
C PHE A 31 2.27 7.38 -7.98
N ASP A 32 1.00 7.67 -7.77
CA ASP A 32 0.57 8.61 -6.74
C ASP A 32 0.25 7.81 -5.47
N ILE A 33 0.40 8.41 -4.30
CA ILE A 33 0.19 7.74 -3.01
C ILE A 33 -0.86 8.50 -2.21
N LEU A 34 -1.82 7.78 -1.67
CA LEU A 34 -2.74 8.26 -0.63
C LEU A 34 -2.47 7.51 0.67
N VAL A 35 -2.03 8.22 1.68
CA VAL A 35 -1.99 7.70 3.06
C VAL A 35 -3.33 7.99 3.73
N VAL A 36 -3.95 6.95 4.29
CA VAL A 36 -5.19 7.06 5.08
C VAL A 36 -4.85 6.76 6.53
N ASP A 37 -4.67 7.82 7.32
CA ASP A 37 -4.22 7.71 8.73
C ASP A 37 -5.39 7.75 9.70
N ASP A 38 -5.46 6.75 10.57
CA ASP A 38 -6.50 6.58 11.59
C ASP A 38 -6.22 7.38 12.88
N ASN A 39 -5.75 8.63 12.72
CA ASN A 39 -5.36 9.51 13.81
C ASN A 39 -4.31 8.88 14.73
N SER A 40 -3.22 8.43 14.14
CA SER A 40 -2.11 7.76 14.82
C SER A 40 -1.58 8.57 16.00
N PRO A 41 -1.60 8.03 17.24
CA PRO A 41 -1.06 8.72 18.42
C PRO A 41 0.46 8.96 18.35
N ASP A 42 1.21 8.14 17.60
CA ASP A 42 2.65 8.29 17.38
C ASP A 42 3.02 9.39 16.39
N MET A 43 2.01 10.13 15.87
CA MET A 43 2.16 11.19 14.88
C MET A 43 2.66 10.73 13.50
N THR A 44 2.38 9.49 13.09
CA THR A 44 2.66 8.99 11.73
C THR A 44 2.23 9.99 10.65
N TRP A 45 1.01 10.55 10.76
CA TRP A 45 0.46 11.55 9.85
C TRP A 45 1.33 12.80 9.71
N LYS A 46 2.07 13.20 10.78
CA LYS A 46 2.94 14.38 10.74
C LYS A 46 4.15 14.20 9.85
N ILE A 47 4.69 12.98 9.78
CA ILE A 47 5.75 12.60 8.85
C ILE A 47 5.24 12.74 7.41
N VAL A 48 4.02 12.25 7.16
CA VAL A 48 3.41 12.34 5.83
C VAL A 48 3.18 13.80 5.41
N GLU A 49 2.69 14.67 6.31
CA GLU A 49 2.54 16.11 6.05
C GLU A 49 3.87 16.76 5.61
N ASN A 50 4.97 16.39 6.25
CA ASN A 50 6.28 16.91 5.86
C ASN A 50 6.72 16.38 4.49
N LEU A 51 6.49 15.10 4.20
CA LEU A 51 6.83 14.48 2.92
C LEU A 51 5.99 15.03 1.74
N ILE A 52 4.77 15.51 1.98
CA ILE A 52 3.95 16.16 0.95
C ILE A 52 4.69 17.38 0.36
N LEU A 53 5.48 18.09 1.17
CA LEU A 53 6.28 19.23 0.70
C LEU A 53 7.38 18.81 -0.29
N GLU A 54 7.90 17.57 -0.16
CA GLU A 54 8.88 17.01 -1.09
C GLU A 54 8.22 16.40 -2.35
N PHE A 55 7.00 15.89 -2.21
CA PHE A 55 6.27 15.20 -3.27
C PHE A 55 4.91 15.86 -3.58
N PRO A 56 4.90 17.16 -3.96
CA PRO A 56 3.67 17.88 -4.20
C PRO A 56 2.87 17.25 -5.36
N ASN A 57 1.55 17.18 -5.20
CA ASN A 57 0.61 16.60 -6.18
C ASN A 57 0.80 15.11 -6.48
N ARG A 58 1.61 14.41 -5.69
CA ARG A 58 1.84 12.97 -5.81
C ARG A 58 1.62 12.21 -4.50
N LEU A 59 1.84 12.86 -3.36
CA LEU A 59 1.56 12.32 -2.04
C LEU A 59 0.37 13.06 -1.43
N PHE A 60 -0.60 12.30 -0.95
CA PHE A 60 -1.82 12.82 -0.32
C PHE A 60 -2.02 12.18 1.04
N LEU A 61 -2.67 12.92 1.93
CA LEU A 61 -3.00 12.46 3.28
C LEU A 61 -4.49 12.69 3.56
N GLU A 62 -5.17 11.63 3.96
CA GLU A 62 -6.51 11.67 4.55
C GLU A 62 -6.41 11.24 6.02
N LYS A 63 -6.61 12.19 6.93
CA LYS A 63 -6.58 11.92 8.36
C LYS A 63 -8.01 11.68 8.85
N ARG A 64 -8.29 10.47 9.32
CA ARG A 64 -9.60 10.10 9.87
C ARG A 64 -9.68 10.48 11.36
N GLN A 65 -10.89 10.49 11.91
CA GLN A 65 -11.09 10.89 13.32
C GLN A 65 -10.59 9.86 14.33
N GLY A 66 -10.38 8.59 13.93
CA GLY A 66 -9.91 7.52 14.80
C GLY A 66 -9.86 6.17 14.11
N LYS A 67 -9.43 5.15 14.87
CA LYS A 67 -9.26 3.78 14.38
C LYS A 67 -10.61 3.10 14.12
N ASN A 68 -10.99 3.00 12.85
CA ASN A 68 -12.24 2.39 12.40
C ASN A 68 -12.04 1.06 11.65
N GLY A 69 -10.82 0.53 11.67
CA GLY A 69 -10.45 -0.74 11.05
C GLY A 69 -9.94 -0.61 9.61
N LEU A 70 -9.07 -1.55 9.24
CA LEU A 70 -8.32 -1.58 7.97
C LEU A 70 -9.24 -1.51 6.75
N GLY A 71 -10.27 -2.36 6.69
CA GLY A 71 -11.20 -2.39 5.56
C GLY A 71 -11.91 -1.05 5.32
N THR A 72 -12.27 -0.34 6.39
CA THR A 72 -12.90 0.99 6.25
C THR A 72 -11.91 2.04 5.76
N ALA A 73 -10.61 1.89 6.05
CA ALA A 73 -9.56 2.76 5.53
C ALA A 73 -9.40 2.57 4.02
N TYR A 74 -9.37 1.33 3.55
CA TYR A 74 -9.36 1.04 2.11
C TYR A 74 -10.62 1.54 1.39
N ILE A 75 -11.81 1.32 1.95
CA ILE A 75 -13.06 1.86 1.38
C ILE A 75 -13.02 3.40 1.26
N HIS A 76 -12.46 4.09 2.27
CA HIS A 76 -12.27 5.53 2.21
C HIS A 76 -11.33 5.92 1.07
N GLY A 77 -10.18 5.25 0.97
CA GLY A 77 -9.20 5.46 -0.09
C GLY A 77 -9.76 5.17 -1.50
N PHE A 78 -10.54 4.10 -1.69
CA PHE A 78 -11.22 3.82 -2.96
C PHE A 78 -12.17 4.94 -3.37
N LYS A 79 -13.02 5.41 -2.45
CA LYS A 79 -13.94 6.53 -2.74
C LYS A 79 -13.18 7.79 -3.15
N TRP A 80 -12.07 8.08 -2.46
CA TRP A 80 -11.21 9.20 -2.77
C TRP A 80 -10.56 9.04 -4.16
N GLY A 81 -9.98 7.88 -4.45
CA GLY A 81 -9.34 7.58 -5.74
C GLY A 81 -10.32 7.64 -6.92
N LEU A 82 -11.51 7.09 -6.77
CA LEU A 82 -12.58 7.15 -7.77
C LEU A 82 -13.03 8.60 -8.03
N ALA A 83 -13.19 9.40 -6.97
CA ALA A 83 -13.54 10.81 -7.11
C ALA A 83 -12.46 11.63 -7.84
N LYS A 84 -11.19 11.22 -7.73
CA LYS A 84 -10.04 11.80 -8.44
C LYS A 84 -9.81 11.19 -9.83
N LYS A 85 -10.62 10.19 -10.23
CA LYS A 85 -10.60 9.53 -11.55
C LYS A 85 -9.29 8.78 -11.83
N TYR A 86 -8.73 8.11 -10.84
CA TYR A 86 -7.65 7.14 -11.07
C TYR A 86 -8.19 5.92 -11.79
N ASP A 87 -7.46 5.45 -12.81
CA ASP A 87 -7.83 4.25 -13.57
C ASP A 87 -7.47 2.97 -12.82
N TYR A 88 -6.41 3.01 -12.01
CA TYR A 88 -5.90 1.88 -11.23
C TYR A 88 -5.74 2.28 -9.77
N ILE A 89 -6.23 1.43 -8.88
CA ILE A 89 -6.10 1.62 -7.43
C ILE A 89 -5.48 0.36 -6.84
N ILE A 90 -4.39 0.53 -6.08
CA ILE A 90 -3.61 -0.57 -5.50
C ILE A 90 -3.63 -0.42 -3.98
N GLU A 91 -3.84 -1.52 -3.27
CA GLU A 91 -3.75 -1.61 -1.82
C GLU A 91 -2.33 -2.05 -1.42
N MET A 92 -1.74 -1.39 -0.44
CA MET A 92 -0.44 -1.77 0.11
C MET A 92 -0.36 -1.41 1.60
N ASP A 93 0.08 -2.37 2.43
CA ASP A 93 0.31 -2.13 3.86
C ASP A 93 1.62 -1.37 4.10
N ALA A 94 1.71 -0.65 5.24
CA ALA A 94 2.86 0.19 5.57
C ALA A 94 4.05 -0.58 6.17
N ASP A 95 3.86 -1.83 6.60
CA ASP A 95 4.80 -2.62 7.40
C ASP A 95 5.80 -3.45 6.59
N PHE A 96 5.91 -3.21 5.28
CA PHE A 96 6.73 -3.99 4.35
C PHE A 96 6.33 -5.46 4.21
N SER A 97 5.15 -5.89 4.67
CA SER A 97 4.62 -7.21 4.33
C SER A 97 4.30 -7.34 2.84
N HIS A 98 4.10 -6.20 2.17
CA HIS A 98 4.02 -6.06 0.71
C HIS A 98 5.27 -5.36 0.19
N ASN A 99 5.98 -6.01 -0.77
CA ASN A 99 7.16 -5.40 -1.37
C ASN A 99 6.75 -4.33 -2.41
N PRO A 100 7.17 -3.05 -2.27
CA PRO A 100 6.89 -2.02 -3.26
C PRO A 100 7.37 -2.35 -4.69
N GLU A 101 8.34 -3.23 -4.86
CA GLU A 101 8.81 -3.67 -6.18
C GLU A 101 7.75 -4.48 -6.94
N ASP A 102 6.81 -5.11 -6.25
CA ASP A 102 5.74 -5.90 -6.87
C ASP A 102 4.61 -5.02 -7.44
N LEU A 103 4.53 -3.74 -7.06
CA LEU A 103 3.51 -2.82 -7.54
C LEU A 103 3.46 -2.71 -9.08
N ILE A 104 4.63 -2.74 -9.73
CA ILE A 104 4.71 -2.65 -11.18
C ILE A 104 4.16 -3.91 -11.85
N HIS A 105 4.34 -5.07 -11.24
CA HIS A 105 3.80 -6.34 -11.75
C HIS A 105 2.29 -6.39 -11.60
N LEU A 106 1.75 -5.98 -10.45
CA LEU A 106 0.31 -5.89 -10.22
C LEU A 106 -0.37 -4.91 -11.18
N TYR A 107 0.22 -3.73 -11.35
CA TYR A 107 -0.25 -2.74 -12.30
C TYR A 107 -0.22 -3.27 -13.75
N SER A 108 0.89 -3.93 -14.15
CA SER A 108 1.06 -4.45 -15.51
C SER A 108 0.05 -5.54 -15.84
N ALA A 109 -0.27 -6.42 -14.90
CA ALA A 109 -1.27 -7.45 -15.09
C ALA A 109 -2.66 -6.86 -15.44
N CYS A 110 -3.04 -5.77 -14.79
CA CYS A 110 -4.29 -5.07 -15.12
C CYS A 110 -4.17 -4.25 -16.41
N LYS A 111 -3.08 -3.47 -16.56
CA LYS A 111 -2.93 -2.53 -17.68
C LYS A 111 -2.68 -3.21 -19.02
N ASN A 112 -1.79 -4.21 -19.05
CA ASN A 112 -1.25 -4.79 -20.28
C ASN A 112 -1.82 -6.17 -20.60
N GLU A 113 -2.21 -6.93 -19.57
CA GLU A 113 -2.69 -8.31 -19.72
C GLU A 113 -4.22 -8.43 -19.64
N GLY A 114 -4.91 -7.31 -19.39
CA GLY A 114 -6.37 -7.23 -19.39
C GLY A 114 -7.06 -7.84 -18.18
N SER A 115 -6.35 -8.02 -17.07
CA SER A 115 -6.95 -8.48 -15.82
C SER A 115 -7.74 -7.35 -15.15
N ASP A 116 -8.97 -7.62 -14.72
CA ASP A 116 -9.76 -6.66 -13.93
C ASP A 116 -9.23 -6.48 -12.51
N VAL A 117 -8.63 -7.54 -11.94
CA VAL A 117 -8.03 -7.56 -10.60
C VAL A 117 -6.74 -8.36 -10.62
N SER A 118 -5.72 -7.87 -9.95
CA SER A 118 -4.44 -8.54 -9.73
C SER A 118 -4.15 -8.64 -8.24
N VAL A 119 -3.82 -9.83 -7.75
CA VAL A 119 -3.56 -10.09 -6.33
C VAL A 119 -2.16 -10.65 -6.14
N GLY A 120 -1.37 -9.98 -5.29
CA GLY A 120 -0.05 -10.48 -4.89
C GLY A 120 -0.18 -11.75 -4.05
N SER A 121 0.56 -12.79 -4.43
CA SER A 121 0.61 -14.04 -3.68
C SER A 121 1.92 -14.19 -2.93
N ARG A 122 1.85 -14.67 -1.69
CA ARG A 122 3.03 -15.04 -0.88
C ARG A 122 3.77 -16.24 -1.44
N TYR A 123 3.11 -17.05 -2.25
CA TYR A 123 3.62 -18.32 -2.79
C TYR A 123 3.52 -18.28 -4.31
N VAL A 124 4.53 -17.73 -4.97
CA VAL A 124 4.61 -17.71 -6.44
C VAL A 124 5.77 -18.57 -6.90
N ASN A 125 5.53 -19.48 -7.85
CA ASN A 125 6.54 -20.33 -8.44
C ASN A 125 7.37 -21.12 -7.41
N ASN A 126 6.74 -21.68 -6.38
CA ASN A 126 7.39 -22.39 -5.26
C ASN A 126 8.38 -21.55 -4.45
N LYS A 127 8.36 -20.24 -4.58
CA LYS A 127 9.13 -19.31 -3.75
C LYS A 127 8.21 -18.65 -2.73
N VAL A 128 8.73 -18.47 -1.52
CA VAL A 128 8.04 -17.80 -0.43
C VAL A 128 8.47 -16.33 -0.45
N ASN A 129 7.53 -15.44 -0.79
CA ASN A 129 7.75 -13.99 -0.83
C ASN A 129 7.17 -13.36 0.44
N VAL A 130 7.91 -13.44 1.54
CA VAL A 130 7.56 -12.75 2.79
C VAL A 130 8.79 -12.10 3.39
N VAL A 131 8.60 -10.93 3.97
CA VAL A 131 9.65 -10.17 4.65
C VAL A 131 9.32 -10.13 6.14
N ASN A 132 10.33 -10.33 7.00
CA ASN A 132 10.23 -10.20 8.47
C ASN A 132 9.23 -11.14 9.17
N TRP A 133 8.99 -12.35 8.64
CA TRP A 133 8.17 -13.34 9.32
C TRP A 133 9.01 -14.33 10.15
N ASP A 134 8.54 -14.66 11.35
CA ASP A 134 9.13 -15.77 12.10
C ASP A 134 8.79 -17.13 11.45
N VAL A 135 9.60 -18.14 11.75
CA VAL A 135 9.46 -19.48 11.18
C VAL A 135 8.10 -20.12 11.50
N LYS A 136 7.54 -19.86 12.69
CA LYS A 136 6.23 -20.40 13.10
C LYS A 136 5.11 -19.84 12.26
N ARG A 137 5.13 -18.52 12.02
CA ARG A 137 4.15 -17.82 11.16
C ARG A 137 4.24 -18.32 9.70
N LEU A 138 5.46 -18.55 9.23
CA LEU A 138 5.71 -19.09 7.89
C LEU A 138 5.10 -20.51 7.75
N LEU A 139 5.36 -21.41 8.68
CA LEU A 139 4.83 -22.77 8.67
C LEU A 139 3.30 -22.79 8.75
N LEU A 140 2.70 -22.01 9.64
CA LEU A 140 1.24 -21.90 9.76
C LEU A 140 0.60 -21.39 8.44
N SER A 141 1.19 -20.36 7.83
CA SER A 141 0.72 -19.82 6.56
C SER A 141 0.86 -20.83 5.41
N TYR A 142 1.98 -21.57 5.36
CA TYR A 142 2.20 -22.61 4.35
C TYR A 142 1.18 -23.73 4.45
N PHE A 143 0.91 -24.24 5.66
CA PHE A 143 -0.08 -25.28 5.85
C PHE A 143 -1.50 -24.78 5.55
N ALA A 144 -1.83 -23.54 5.94
CA ALA A 144 -3.13 -22.94 5.65
C ALA A 144 -3.35 -22.69 4.14
N SER A 145 -2.29 -22.47 3.36
CA SER A 145 -2.40 -22.25 1.90
C SER A 145 -2.64 -23.53 1.08
N LYS A 146 -2.59 -24.72 1.70
CA LYS A 146 -2.85 -26.00 1.04
C LYS A 146 -4.31 -26.45 1.11
N TYR A 147 -5.17 -25.72 1.78
CA TYR A 147 -6.60 -25.90 1.80
C TYR A 147 -7.30 -24.91 0.85
#